data_30697cc63720b28458764f94db15bc1b
#
_entry.id   30697cc63720b28458764f94db15bc1b
#
_cell.length_a   1.000
_cell.length_b   1.000
_cell.length_c   1.000
_cell.angle_alpha   90.00
_cell.angle_beta   90.00
_cell.angle_gamma   90.00
#
_symmetry.space_group_name_H-M   'P 1'
#
loop_
_entity.id
_entity.type
_entity.pdbx_description
1 polymer ?
#
loop_
_entity_poly.entity_id
_entity_poly.type
_entity_poly.pdbx_seq_one_letter_code
_entity_poly.pdbx_strand_id
1 'polypeptide(L)'
;MCIRGRVGDAGAYFVGTFFGKHKMCPAISPKKTWEGFVGGIITSGVFAVIMSFAYELIDSMINGGVHTFSVNWVYLTVMALVISGLGVVGDLSASLVKRECSVKDFGNILPGHGGILDRFDSVLLAAPFAYMMFQIYFPVTPIA
;
A
#
# COMPACT_ATOMS: atom_id res chain seq x y z
N MET A 1 -2.65 -4.19 -11.31
CA MET A 1 -1.84 -4.44 -10.11
C MET A 1 -1.15 -3.14 -9.71
N CYS A 2 -1.59 -2.51 -8.64
CA CYS A 2 -1.12 -1.17 -8.27
C CYS A 2 0.36 -1.19 -7.86
N ILE A 3 1.18 -0.39 -8.56
CA ILE A 3 2.60 -0.13 -8.26
C ILE A 3 2.79 0.24 -6.78
N ARG A 4 1.81 0.92 -6.20
CA ARG A 4 1.77 1.42 -4.84
C ARG A 4 1.84 0.32 -3.76
N GLY A 5 1.12 -0.79 -3.92
CA GLY A 5 1.20 -1.93 -2.99
C GLY A 5 2.56 -2.63 -3.05
N ARG A 6 3.13 -2.75 -4.23
CA ARG A 6 4.44 -3.39 -4.40
C ARG A 6 5.60 -2.62 -3.79
N VAL A 7 5.55 -1.28 -3.75
CA VAL A 7 6.61 -0.48 -3.13
C VAL A 7 6.61 -0.67 -1.61
N GLY A 8 5.41 -0.65 -0.98
CA GLY A 8 5.28 -0.95 0.45
C GLY A 8 5.72 -2.38 0.79
N ASP A 9 5.31 -3.36 -0.02
CA ASP A 9 5.71 -4.77 0.17
C ASP A 9 7.21 -4.97 -0.04
N ALA A 10 7.80 -4.32 -1.04
CA ALA A 10 9.24 -4.35 -1.27
C ALA A 10 10.00 -3.70 -0.10
N GLY A 11 9.56 -2.53 0.38
CA GLY A 11 10.13 -1.87 1.53
C GLY A 11 10.02 -2.72 2.80
N ALA A 12 8.85 -3.31 3.05
CA ALA A 12 8.63 -4.23 4.16
C ALA A 12 9.53 -5.47 4.07
N TYR A 13 9.73 -6.00 2.86
CA TYR A 13 10.61 -7.14 2.62
C TYR A 13 12.07 -6.77 2.88
N PHE A 14 12.57 -5.66 2.33
CA PHE A 14 13.95 -5.23 2.55
C PHE A 14 14.24 -4.94 4.03
N VAL A 15 13.41 -4.12 4.67
CA VAL A 15 13.59 -3.81 6.10
C VAL A 15 13.42 -5.06 6.96
N GLY A 16 12.44 -5.91 6.66
CA GLY A 16 12.19 -7.16 7.37
C GLY A 16 13.32 -8.18 7.22
N THR A 17 14.03 -8.22 6.09
CA THR A 17 15.17 -9.13 5.89
C THR A 17 16.45 -8.62 6.54
N PHE A 18 16.69 -7.29 6.52
CA PHE A 18 17.90 -6.72 7.09
C PHE A 18 17.81 -6.48 8.60
N PHE A 19 16.65 -6.08 9.09
CA PHE A 19 16.46 -5.66 10.50
C PHE A 19 15.43 -6.50 11.26
N GLY A 20 14.73 -7.42 10.61
CA GLY A 20 13.64 -8.19 11.19
C GLY A 20 14.11 -9.18 12.26
N LYS A 21 13.88 -8.84 13.52
CA LYS A 21 14.16 -9.70 14.68
C LYS A 21 12.88 -10.31 15.27
N HIS A 22 11.77 -9.57 15.24
CA HIS A 22 10.52 -9.97 15.88
C HIS A 22 9.49 -10.39 14.84
N LYS A 23 9.08 -11.66 14.86
CA LYS A 23 8.02 -12.17 13.98
C LYS A 23 6.65 -11.68 14.47
N MET A 24 5.83 -11.15 13.56
CA MET A 24 4.51 -10.60 13.88
C MET A 24 3.50 -11.72 14.22
N CYS A 25 3.37 -12.71 13.35
CA CYS A 25 2.42 -13.82 13.50
C CYS A 25 3.04 -15.12 12.98
N PRO A 26 3.86 -15.83 13.80
CA PRO A 26 4.56 -17.03 13.33
C PRO A 26 3.63 -18.17 12.91
N ALA A 27 2.43 -18.24 13.51
CA ALA A 27 1.43 -19.27 13.18
C ALA A 27 0.71 -19.02 11.85
N ILE A 28 0.54 -17.76 11.44
CA ILE A 28 -0.23 -17.37 10.25
C ILE A 28 0.72 -17.08 9.07
N SER A 29 1.73 -16.25 9.30
CA SER A 29 2.73 -15.86 8.30
C SER A 29 4.12 -15.72 8.92
N PRO A 30 4.97 -16.76 8.83
CA PRO A 30 6.28 -16.78 9.48
C PRO A 30 7.30 -15.80 8.89
N LYS A 31 7.00 -15.23 7.72
CA LYS A 31 7.88 -14.29 7.00
C LYS A 31 7.63 -12.81 7.38
N LYS A 32 6.52 -12.50 8.05
CA LYS A 32 6.19 -11.11 8.43
C LYS A 32 6.82 -10.74 9.77
N THR A 33 7.52 -9.61 9.78
CA THR A 33 8.17 -9.03 10.95
C THR A 33 7.58 -7.67 11.30
N TRP A 34 7.61 -7.28 12.56
CA TRP A 34 7.18 -5.96 13.02
C TRP A 34 8.01 -4.84 12.40
N GLU A 35 9.31 -5.06 12.31
CA GLU A 35 10.25 -4.12 11.69
C GLU A 35 9.94 -3.95 10.20
N GLY A 36 9.61 -5.05 9.51
CA GLY A 36 9.17 -5.00 8.12
C GLY A 36 7.86 -4.23 7.95
N PHE A 37 6.91 -4.38 8.87
CA PHE A 37 5.66 -3.63 8.86
C PHE A 37 5.90 -2.12 8.96
N VAL A 38 6.67 -1.69 9.95
CA VAL A 38 7.03 -0.27 10.13
C VAL A 38 7.83 0.25 8.91
N GLY A 39 8.77 -0.55 8.41
CA GLY A 39 9.55 -0.21 7.23
C GLY A 39 8.69 -0.02 5.99
N GLY A 40 7.68 -0.88 5.78
CA GLY A 40 6.72 -0.77 4.67
C GLY A 40 5.88 0.52 4.75
N ILE A 41 5.42 0.87 5.94
CA ILE A 41 4.68 2.12 6.17
C ILE A 41 5.57 3.33 5.85
N ILE A 42 6.79 3.40 6.39
CA ILE A 42 7.74 4.50 6.15
C ILE A 42 8.05 4.62 4.65
N THR A 43 8.37 3.50 3.99
CA THR A 43 8.67 3.48 2.56
C THR A 43 7.50 3.98 1.72
N SER A 44 6.27 3.62 2.08
CA SER A 44 5.05 4.10 1.40
C SER A 44 4.89 5.62 1.57
N GLY A 45 5.18 6.16 2.75
CA GLY A 45 5.16 7.60 3.02
C GLY A 45 6.20 8.36 2.19
N VAL A 46 7.44 7.89 2.20
CA VAL A 46 8.53 8.46 1.40
C VAL A 46 8.20 8.44 -0.10
N PHE A 47 7.67 7.32 -0.58
CA PHE A 47 7.27 7.19 -1.97
C PHE A 47 6.11 8.15 -2.34
N ALA A 48 5.16 8.36 -1.42
CA ALA A 48 4.07 9.32 -1.64
C ALA A 48 4.60 10.75 -1.79
N VAL A 49 5.56 11.17 -0.96
CA VAL A 49 6.20 12.48 -1.07
C VAL A 49 6.96 12.63 -2.40
N ILE A 50 7.75 11.62 -2.78
CA ILE A 50 8.48 11.62 -4.05
C ILE A 50 7.52 11.75 -5.23
N MET A 51 6.42 10.99 -5.23
CA MET A 51 5.41 11.04 -6.30
C MET A 51 4.66 12.36 -6.36
N SER A 52 4.38 12.98 -5.20
CA SER A 52 3.77 14.31 -5.16
C SER A 52 4.68 15.37 -5.76
N PHE A 53 5.96 15.33 -5.41
CA PHE A 53 6.96 16.23 -5.98
C PHE A 53 7.15 16.02 -7.48
N ALA A 54 7.23 14.76 -7.93
CA ALA A 54 7.33 14.43 -9.35
C ALA A 54 6.11 14.93 -10.13
N TYR A 55 4.91 14.82 -9.55
CA TYR A 55 3.69 15.33 -10.15
C TYR A 55 3.74 16.85 -10.35
N GLU A 56 4.16 17.61 -9.35
CA GLU A 56 4.28 19.08 -9.46
C GLU A 56 5.33 19.50 -10.49
N LEU A 57 6.46 18.78 -10.56
CA LEU A 57 7.47 19.03 -11.59
C LEU A 57 6.92 18.79 -13.01
N ILE A 58 6.20 17.69 -13.21
CA ILE A 58 5.62 17.34 -14.50
C ILE A 58 4.53 18.36 -14.89
N ASP A 59 3.67 18.76 -13.96
CA ASP A 59 2.63 19.77 -14.19
C ASP A 59 3.27 21.12 -14.62
N SER A 60 4.31 21.55 -13.91
CA SER A 60 5.06 22.75 -14.25
C SER A 60 5.72 22.67 -15.64
N MET A 61 6.28 21.53 -16.01
CA MET A 61 6.91 21.34 -17.33
C MET A 61 5.89 21.35 -18.47
N ILE A 62 4.73 20.74 -18.28
CA ILE A 62 3.68 20.67 -19.31
C ILE A 62 3.02 22.04 -19.50
N ASN A 63 2.77 22.79 -18.42
CA ASN A 63 2.03 24.05 -18.41
C ASN A 63 2.94 25.28 -18.49
N GLY A 64 4.18 25.14 -18.91
CA GLY A 64 5.09 26.28 -19.15
C GLY A 64 5.49 27.05 -17.88
N GLY A 65 5.56 26.37 -16.74
CA GLY A 65 5.94 26.98 -15.45
C GLY A 65 4.77 27.47 -14.61
N VAL A 66 3.53 27.27 -15.06
CA VAL A 66 2.31 27.59 -14.30
C VAL A 66 1.82 26.33 -13.60
N HIS A 67 1.70 26.39 -12.28
CA HIS A 67 1.09 25.29 -11.51
C HIS A 67 -0.42 25.35 -11.66
N THR A 68 -1.00 24.35 -12.34
CA THR A 68 -2.43 24.27 -12.59
C THR A 68 -3.16 23.63 -11.40
N PHE A 69 -2.46 22.79 -10.65
CA PHE A 69 -3.02 22.09 -9.49
C PHE A 69 -2.10 22.23 -8.26
N SER A 70 -2.70 22.43 -7.11
CA SER A 70 -2.00 22.33 -5.82
C SER A 70 -2.20 20.95 -5.21
N VAL A 71 -1.12 20.35 -4.74
CA VAL A 71 -1.13 19.04 -4.09
C VAL A 71 -0.96 19.21 -2.59
N ASN A 72 -1.89 18.71 -1.81
CA ASN A 72 -1.74 18.68 -0.36
C ASN A 72 -0.86 17.47 0.05
N TRP A 73 0.45 17.72 0.15
CA TRP A 73 1.46 16.71 0.44
C TRP A 73 1.25 16.02 1.79
N VAL A 74 0.82 16.77 2.80
CA VAL A 74 0.58 16.24 4.15
C VAL A 74 -0.56 15.23 4.10
N TYR A 75 -1.66 15.60 3.44
CA TYR A 75 -2.82 14.72 3.33
C TYR A 75 -2.50 13.45 2.54
N LEU A 76 -1.80 13.57 1.40
CA LEU A 76 -1.38 12.42 0.60
C LEU A 76 -0.44 11.50 1.36
N THR A 77 0.48 12.06 2.14
CA THR A 77 1.40 11.27 2.95
C THR A 77 0.65 10.50 4.04
N VAL A 78 -0.25 11.18 4.77
CA VAL A 78 -1.08 10.53 5.80
C VAL A 78 -1.95 9.43 5.18
N MET A 79 -2.60 9.70 4.04
CA MET A 79 -3.35 8.68 3.31
C MET A 79 -2.48 7.47 2.94
N ALA A 80 -1.27 7.70 2.45
CA ALA A 80 -0.37 6.62 2.06
C ALA A 80 0.03 5.75 3.25
N LEU A 81 0.31 6.36 4.41
CA LEU A 81 0.63 5.65 5.65
C LEU A 81 -0.55 4.78 6.11
N VAL A 82 -1.75 5.35 6.17
CA VAL A 82 -2.96 4.63 6.61
C VAL A 82 -3.30 3.48 5.65
N ILE A 83 -3.32 3.74 4.34
CA ILE A 83 -3.62 2.71 3.33
C ILE A 83 -2.58 1.59 3.34
N SER A 84 -1.30 1.91 3.55
CA SER A 84 -0.24 0.91 3.67
C SER A 84 -0.47 0.01 4.89
N GLY A 85 -0.80 0.59 6.04
CA GLY A 85 -1.12 -0.17 7.25
C GLY A 85 -2.33 -1.09 7.06
N LEU A 86 -3.41 -0.57 6.48
CA LEU A 86 -4.63 -1.34 6.18
C LEU A 86 -4.36 -2.46 5.17
N GLY A 87 -3.48 -2.24 4.19
CA GLY A 87 -3.08 -3.27 3.24
C GLY A 87 -2.45 -4.49 3.92
N VAL A 88 -1.57 -4.26 4.90
CA VAL A 88 -0.95 -5.35 5.68
C VAL A 88 -1.97 -6.06 6.56
N VAL A 89 -2.91 -5.33 7.18
CA VAL A 89 -3.99 -5.92 7.97
C VAL A 89 -4.91 -6.77 7.08
N GLY A 90 -5.24 -6.28 5.88
CA GLY A 90 -6.04 -7.01 4.89
C GLY A 90 -5.39 -8.33 4.49
N ASP A 91 -4.10 -8.33 4.16
CA ASP A 91 -3.35 -9.52 3.81
C ASP A 91 -3.22 -10.52 5.00
N LEU A 92 -3.05 -10.02 6.22
CA LEU A 92 -3.06 -10.87 7.41
C LEU A 92 -4.44 -11.49 7.65
N SER A 93 -5.51 -10.72 7.50
CA SER A 93 -6.88 -11.21 7.65
C SER A 93 -7.21 -12.30 6.63
N ALA A 94 -6.87 -12.09 5.37
CA ALA A 94 -7.03 -13.10 4.33
C ALA A 94 -6.20 -14.35 4.59
N SER A 95 -4.97 -14.20 5.09
CA SER A 95 -4.12 -15.31 5.47
C SER A 95 -4.69 -16.12 6.64
N LEU A 96 -5.36 -15.45 7.59
CA LEU A 96 -6.03 -16.09 8.72
C LEU A 96 -7.20 -16.93 8.24
N VAL A 97 -8.06 -16.36 7.39
CA VAL A 97 -9.21 -17.10 6.81
C VAL A 97 -8.75 -18.34 6.03
N LYS A 98 -7.65 -18.24 5.27
CA LYS A 98 -7.06 -19.42 4.60
C LYS A 98 -6.68 -20.53 5.57
N ARG A 99 -6.10 -20.19 6.72
CA ARG A 99 -5.71 -21.17 7.74
C ARG A 99 -6.92 -21.81 8.40
N GLU A 100 -7.95 -21.03 8.72
CA GLU A 100 -9.21 -21.56 9.28
C GLU A 100 -9.91 -22.52 8.32
N CYS A 101 -9.93 -22.20 7.03
CA CYS A 101 -10.48 -23.06 5.99
C CYS A 101 -9.56 -24.25 5.60
N SER A 102 -8.37 -24.37 6.20
CA SER A 102 -7.36 -25.39 5.86
C SER A 102 -6.96 -25.38 4.38
N VAL A 103 -7.10 -24.24 3.69
CA VAL A 103 -6.67 -24.03 2.31
C VAL A 103 -5.43 -23.13 2.26
N LYS A 104 -4.61 -23.34 1.24
CA LYS A 104 -3.42 -22.52 1.02
C LYS A 104 -3.71 -21.31 0.12
N ASP A 105 -4.56 -21.53 -0.89
CA ASP A 105 -4.93 -20.51 -1.89
C ASP A 105 -6.45 -20.57 -2.11
N PHE A 106 -7.08 -19.43 -2.38
CA PHE A 106 -8.55 -19.32 -2.59
C PHE A 106 -9.05 -19.90 -3.93
N GLY A 107 -8.24 -20.62 -4.67
CA GLY A 107 -8.60 -21.30 -5.91
C GLY A 107 -7.45 -21.46 -6.90
N ASN A 108 -7.66 -22.31 -7.90
CA ASN A 108 -6.72 -22.61 -8.98
C ASN A 108 -7.24 -22.11 -10.35
N ILE A 109 -7.85 -20.93 -10.38
CA ILE A 109 -8.44 -20.39 -11.62
C ILE A 109 -7.36 -20.05 -12.65
N LEU A 110 -6.16 -19.66 -12.18
CA LEU A 110 -5.01 -19.40 -13.04
C LEU A 110 -3.96 -20.51 -12.83
N PRO A 111 -3.73 -21.39 -13.80
CA PRO A 111 -2.72 -22.44 -13.70
C PRO A 111 -1.35 -21.84 -13.36
N GLY A 112 -0.75 -22.25 -12.24
CA GLY A 112 0.56 -21.78 -11.79
C GLY A 112 0.62 -20.40 -11.12
N HIS A 113 -0.52 -19.69 -10.95
CA HIS A 113 -0.55 -18.33 -10.40
C HIS A 113 -1.45 -18.14 -9.17
N GLY A 114 -2.10 -19.19 -8.66
CA GLY A 114 -3.00 -19.14 -7.48
C GLY A 114 -4.37 -18.51 -7.76
N GLY A 115 -5.12 -18.21 -6.72
CA GLY A 115 -6.45 -17.62 -6.82
C GLY A 115 -6.44 -16.13 -7.13
N ILE A 116 -7.50 -15.65 -7.79
CA ILE A 116 -7.69 -14.21 -8.06
C ILE A 116 -7.81 -13.45 -6.74
N LEU A 117 -8.52 -13.99 -5.77
CA LEU A 117 -8.73 -13.35 -4.47
C LEU A 117 -7.42 -13.17 -3.70
N ASP A 118 -6.44 -14.07 -3.86
CA ASP A 118 -5.12 -13.97 -3.26
C ASP A 118 -4.30 -12.75 -3.74
N ARG A 119 -4.72 -12.14 -4.84
CA ARG A 119 -4.05 -10.96 -5.40
C ARG A 119 -4.70 -9.65 -5.00
N PHE A 120 -5.92 -9.72 -4.51
CA PHE A 120 -6.72 -8.56 -4.13
C PHE A 120 -6.99 -8.50 -2.63
N ASP A 121 -6.45 -9.43 -1.84
CA ASP A 121 -6.69 -9.54 -0.41
C ASP A 121 -6.35 -8.25 0.36
N SER A 122 -5.18 -7.67 0.10
CA SER A 122 -4.78 -6.38 0.68
C SER A 122 -5.59 -5.20 0.13
N VAL A 123 -5.98 -5.25 -1.15
CA VAL A 123 -6.75 -4.19 -1.81
C VAL A 123 -8.20 -4.18 -1.32
N LEU A 124 -8.76 -5.34 -0.99
CA LEU A 124 -10.15 -5.48 -0.58
C LEU A 124 -10.48 -4.63 0.65
N LEU A 125 -9.56 -4.54 1.59
CA LEU A 125 -9.71 -3.70 2.78
C LEU A 125 -9.26 -2.25 2.52
N ALA A 126 -8.19 -2.06 1.77
CA ALA A 126 -7.60 -0.75 1.52
C ALA A 126 -8.46 0.12 0.57
N ALA A 127 -9.12 -0.47 -0.44
CA ALA A 127 -9.87 0.28 -1.45
C ALA A 127 -11.08 1.04 -0.90
N PRO A 128 -11.99 0.44 -0.10
CA PRO A 128 -13.12 1.19 0.44
C PRO A 128 -12.68 2.31 1.37
N PHE A 129 -11.60 2.10 2.13
CA PHE A 129 -11.06 3.13 3.01
C PHE A 129 -10.41 4.26 2.22
N ALA A 130 -9.66 3.95 1.16
CA ALA A 130 -9.12 4.95 0.25
C ALA A 130 -10.24 5.78 -0.40
N TYR A 131 -11.32 5.13 -0.84
CA TYR A 131 -12.48 5.81 -1.40
C TYR A 131 -13.13 6.78 -0.40
N MET A 132 -13.34 6.35 0.85
CA MET A 132 -13.87 7.23 1.91
C MET A 132 -12.96 8.44 2.16
N MET A 133 -11.65 8.24 2.20
CA MET A 133 -10.70 9.34 2.38
C MET A 133 -10.74 10.35 1.22
N PHE A 134 -10.88 9.88 -0.03
CA PHE A 134 -11.05 10.76 -1.18
C PHE A 134 -12.39 11.52 -1.16
N GLN A 135 -13.45 10.96 -0.60
CA GLN A 135 -14.73 11.64 -0.45
C GLN A 135 -14.68 12.75 0.60
N ILE A 136 -13.89 12.57 1.66
CA ILE A 136 -13.74 13.57 2.72
C ILE A 136 -12.94 14.77 2.22
N TYR A 137 -11.86 14.51 1.48
CA TYR A 137 -10.99 15.55 0.96
C TYR A 137 -10.29 15.09 -0.32
N PHE A 138 -10.45 15.85 -1.39
CA PHE A 138 -9.70 15.61 -2.61
C PHE A 138 -8.32 16.30 -2.51
N PRO A 139 -7.22 15.54 -2.54
CA PRO A 139 -5.89 16.08 -2.22
C PRO A 139 -5.27 16.96 -3.32
N VAL A 140 -5.93 17.06 -4.46
CA VAL A 140 -5.48 17.83 -5.62
C VAL A 140 -6.57 18.84 -5.96
N THR A 141 -6.29 20.13 -5.82
CA THR A 141 -7.24 21.19 -6.14
C THR A 141 -6.71 22.06 -7.27
N PRO A 142 -7.55 22.48 -8.23
CA PRO A 142 -7.14 23.42 -9.24
C PRO A 142 -6.81 24.77 -8.59
N ILE A 143 -5.75 25.40 -9.06
CA ILE A 143 -5.39 26.76 -8.65
C ILE A 143 -6.23 27.70 -9.54
N ALA A 144 -7.14 28.46 -8.92
CA ALA A 144 -8.00 29.41 -9.61
C ALA A 144 -7.22 30.68 -10.00
#